data_8ca7b2be23d537daad9825dda57556a1
#
_entry.id   8ca7b2be23d537daad9825dda57556a1
#
_cell.length_a   1.000
_cell.length_b   1.000
_cell.length_c   1.000
_cell.angle_alpha   90.00
_cell.angle_beta   90.00
_cell.angle_gamma   90.00
#
_symmetry.space_group_name_H-M   'P 1'
#
loop_
_entity.id
_entity.type
_entity.pdbx_description
1 polymer ?
#
loop_
_entity_poly.entity_id
_entity_poly.type
_entity_poly.pdbx_seq_one_letter_code
_entity_poly.pdbx_strand_id
1 'polypeptide(L)'
;LEVENRIRVFRRSSASQFGTLDETRNEDELMRQRTIVCPIIQNNGEYLLCKMADDRGVFPGQWALSGGGMEPGETMEQALLREIGEELGEKLRIEKITPWHFRDDTRIKTYADGSKEQIYMIYLMFDCISANREVTFNEEFQEIAWVSPDRLGEYDLNVATRQTFIDKGLL
;
A
#
# COMPACT_ATOMS: atom_id res chain seq x y z
N LEU A 1 46.89 -0.31 10.34
CA LEU A 1 45.92 -0.21 11.43
C LEU A 1 44.72 -1.05 11.04
N GLU A 2 44.79 -2.30 11.50
CA GLU A 2 43.73 -3.30 11.33
C GLU A 2 42.55 -2.99 12.25
N VAL A 3 41.33 -2.99 11.69
CA VAL A 3 40.10 -2.97 12.47
C VAL A 3 39.58 -4.39 12.51
N GLU A 4 39.80 -5.07 13.61
CA GLU A 4 39.27 -6.41 13.87
C GLU A 4 37.76 -6.42 14.00
N ASN A 5 37.17 -7.20 13.14
CA ASN A 5 35.72 -7.49 13.07
C ASN A 5 35.38 -8.53 14.15
N ARG A 6 34.86 -8.11 15.31
CA ARG A 6 34.42 -9.02 16.38
C ARG A 6 32.96 -9.45 16.12
N ILE A 7 32.80 -10.54 15.37
CA ILE A 7 31.55 -11.30 15.34
C ILE A 7 31.46 -12.11 16.64
N ARG A 8 30.60 -11.72 17.57
CA ARG A 8 30.28 -12.54 18.75
C ARG A 8 29.33 -13.67 18.33
N VAL A 9 29.91 -14.88 18.16
CA VAL A 9 29.16 -16.12 18.08
C VAL A 9 28.64 -16.46 19.48
N PHE A 10 27.32 -16.35 19.71
CA PHE A 10 26.71 -16.90 20.91
C PHE A 10 26.70 -18.42 20.84
N ARG A 11 27.62 -19.07 21.55
CA ARG A 11 27.54 -20.49 21.82
C ARG A 11 26.36 -20.75 22.78
N ARG A 12 25.40 -21.55 22.35
CA ARG A 12 24.38 -22.13 23.22
C ARG A 12 25.06 -23.06 24.22
N SER A 13 24.99 -22.76 25.50
CA SER A 13 25.24 -23.73 26.55
C SER A 13 23.95 -24.44 26.91
N SER A 14 24.09 -25.71 27.10
CA SER A 14 23.07 -26.73 27.24
C SER A 14 22.16 -26.60 28.45
N ALA A 15 20.94 -26.98 28.22
CA ALA A 15 20.03 -27.82 29.02
C ALA A 15 19.21 -27.23 30.15
N SER A 16 17.90 -27.49 29.97
CA SER A 16 16.87 -27.75 30.97
C SER A 16 16.31 -26.56 31.73
N GLN A 17 15.23 -26.06 31.21
CA GLN A 17 13.96 -25.67 31.85
C GLN A 17 13.16 -24.78 30.89
N PHE A 18 12.78 -25.32 29.75
CA PHE A 18 11.67 -24.75 29.01
C PHE A 18 10.43 -25.57 29.36
N GLY A 19 9.57 -24.98 30.16
CA GLY A 19 8.20 -25.42 30.29
C GLY A 19 7.60 -25.51 28.88
N THR A 20 6.78 -26.51 28.69
CA THR A 20 5.98 -26.71 27.48
C THR A 20 5.34 -25.37 27.10
N LEU A 21 5.81 -24.76 26.00
CA LEU A 21 5.10 -23.68 25.37
C LEU A 21 3.73 -24.24 25.03
N ASP A 22 2.71 -23.63 25.61
CA ASP A 22 1.32 -23.92 25.31
C ASP A 22 1.12 -23.70 23.78
N GLU A 23 1.05 -24.83 23.04
CA GLU A 23 0.84 -24.84 21.59
C GLU A 23 -0.61 -24.47 21.21
N THR A 24 -1.41 -23.97 22.16
CA THR A 24 -2.76 -23.48 21.92
C THR A 24 -2.78 -21.96 21.68
N ARG A 25 -1.85 -21.40 20.89
CA ARG A 25 -2.14 -20.15 20.25
C ARG A 25 -3.12 -20.42 19.12
N ASN A 26 -4.39 -20.13 19.37
CA ASN A 26 -5.41 -20.13 18.34
C ASN A 26 -4.88 -19.38 17.12
N GLU A 27 -4.80 -20.03 15.98
CA GLU A 27 -4.44 -19.38 14.70
C GLU A 27 -5.44 -18.25 14.38
N ASP A 28 -6.63 -18.24 14.99
CA ASP A 28 -7.69 -17.23 14.88
C ASP A 28 -7.39 -15.87 15.57
N GLU A 29 -6.30 -15.74 16.34
CA GLU A 29 -5.94 -14.48 17.02
C GLU A 29 -4.82 -13.68 16.32
N LEU A 30 -4.21 -14.21 15.26
CA LEU A 30 -3.16 -13.49 14.55
C LEU A 30 -3.79 -12.54 13.53
N MET A 31 -3.82 -11.24 13.87
CA MET A 31 -4.20 -10.19 12.93
C MET A 31 -3.40 -10.35 11.63
N ARG A 32 -4.11 -10.50 10.51
CA ARG A 32 -3.49 -10.60 9.19
C ARG A 32 -2.69 -9.34 8.89
N GLN A 33 -1.44 -9.51 8.46
CA GLN A 33 -0.60 -8.41 8.00
C GLN A 33 -0.50 -8.41 6.48
N ARG A 34 -0.54 -7.22 5.87
CA ARG A 34 -0.28 -7.04 4.45
C ARG A 34 0.71 -5.90 4.21
N THR A 35 1.62 -6.10 3.27
CA THR A 35 2.46 -5.03 2.73
C THR A 35 1.82 -4.54 1.44
N ILE A 36 1.54 -3.24 1.39
CA ILE A 36 0.81 -2.59 0.30
C ILE A 36 1.77 -1.65 -0.42
N VAL A 37 1.82 -1.72 -1.74
CA VAL A 37 2.52 -0.74 -2.58
C VAL A 37 1.51 0.31 -3.06
N CYS A 38 1.85 1.59 -2.88
CA CYS A 38 0.96 2.71 -3.21
C CYS A 38 1.65 3.66 -4.19
N PRO A 39 1.30 3.65 -5.48
CA PRO A 39 1.78 4.64 -6.42
C PRO A 39 1.05 5.97 -6.24
N ILE A 40 1.81 7.05 -6.12
CA ILE A 40 1.33 8.43 -6.21
C ILE A 40 1.60 8.87 -7.65
N ILE A 41 0.64 8.66 -8.53
CA ILE A 41 0.82 8.84 -9.97
C ILE A 41 0.57 10.29 -10.35
N GLN A 42 1.55 10.88 -11.04
CA GLN A 42 1.49 12.26 -11.52
C GLN A 42 1.74 12.32 -13.04
N ASN A 43 0.99 13.18 -13.72
CA ASN A 43 1.23 13.55 -15.11
C ASN A 43 1.00 15.05 -15.28
N ASN A 44 2.01 15.78 -15.77
CA ASN A 44 1.97 17.23 -16.00
C ASN A 44 1.45 18.05 -14.79
N GLY A 45 1.85 17.67 -13.56
CA GLY A 45 1.49 18.37 -12.33
C GLY A 45 0.14 17.99 -11.74
N GLU A 46 -0.65 17.12 -12.38
CA GLU A 46 -1.91 16.59 -11.86
C GLU A 46 -1.72 15.18 -11.33
N TYR A 47 -2.45 14.85 -10.27
CA TYR A 47 -2.42 13.56 -9.57
C TYR A 47 -3.61 12.70 -9.98
N LEU A 48 -3.36 11.41 -10.21
CA LEU A 48 -4.42 10.45 -10.46
C LEU A 48 -5.09 10.07 -9.13
N LEU A 49 -6.39 10.29 -9.05
CA LEU A 49 -7.26 9.81 -7.98
C LEU A 49 -8.23 8.77 -8.53
N CYS A 50 -8.53 7.76 -7.70
CA CYS A 50 -9.45 6.68 -8.00
C CYS A 50 -10.56 6.67 -6.96
N LYS A 51 -11.81 6.67 -7.37
CA LYS A 51 -12.96 6.56 -6.47
C LYS A 51 -13.26 5.10 -6.23
N MET A 52 -13.15 4.67 -5.00
CA MET A 52 -13.42 3.28 -4.60
C MET A 52 -14.89 2.90 -4.87
N ALA A 53 -15.13 1.64 -5.18
CA ALA A 53 -16.48 1.10 -5.24
C ALA A 53 -17.20 1.25 -3.88
N ASP A 54 -18.53 1.45 -3.90
CA ASP A 54 -19.30 1.73 -2.67
C ASP A 54 -19.47 0.48 -1.77
N ASP A 55 -19.29 -0.71 -2.32
CA ASP A 55 -19.61 -1.99 -1.68
C ASP A 55 -18.40 -2.75 -1.15
N ARG A 56 -17.17 -2.28 -1.42
CA ARG A 56 -15.94 -3.02 -1.08
C ARG A 56 -14.74 -2.13 -0.81
N GLY A 57 -13.66 -2.75 -0.34
CA GLY A 57 -12.38 -2.09 -0.09
C GLY A 57 -12.21 -1.59 1.34
N VAL A 58 -11.16 -0.82 1.57
CA VAL A 58 -10.84 -0.24 2.89
C VAL A 58 -11.59 1.07 3.11
N PHE A 59 -11.88 1.79 2.04
CA PHE A 59 -12.52 3.10 2.04
C PHE A 59 -13.64 3.17 1.00
N PRO A 60 -14.75 2.41 1.17
CA PRO A 60 -15.84 2.37 0.18
C PRO A 60 -16.35 3.76 -0.16
N GLY A 61 -16.52 4.04 -1.45
CA GLY A 61 -17.09 5.29 -1.97
C GLY A 61 -16.20 6.52 -1.92
N GLN A 62 -15.04 6.45 -1.25
CA GLN A 62 -14.13 7.59 -1.12
C GLN A 62 -13.06 7.61 -2.22
N TRP A 63 -12.50 8.79 -2.46
CA TRP A 63 -11.36 8.95 -3.35
C TRP A 63 -10.06 8.52 -2.69
N ALA A 64 -9.25 7.78 -3.42
CA ALA A 64 -8.04 7.11 -2.95
C ALA A 64 -6.91 7.21 -3.98
N LEU A 65 -5.70 6.88 -3.55
CA LEU A 65 -4.63 6.42 -4.44
C LEU A 65 -4.88 4.95 -4.77
N SER A 66 -4.47 4.51 -5.97
CA SER A 66 -4.42 3.10 -6.35
C SER A 66 -3.36 2.34 -5.54
N GLY A 67 -3.35 1.03 -5.66
CA GLY A 67 -2.31 0.16 -5.09
C GLY A 67 -2.85 -1.00 -4.31
N GLY A 68 -2.04 -2.04 -4.21
CA GLY A 68 -2.45 -3.30 -3.60
C GLY A 68 -1.33 -4.06 -2.93
N GLY A 69 -1.62 -5.29 -2.58
CA GLY A 69 -0.74 -6.12 -1.78
C GLY A 69 0.40 -6.74 -2.56
N MET A 70 1.60 -6.69 -2.00
CA MET A 70 2.71 -7.49 -2.51
C MET A 70 2.41 -8.98 -2.44
N GLU A 71 2.81 -9.72 -3.47
CA GLU A 71 2.76 -11.17 -3.51
C GLU A 71 4.10 -11.81 -3.10
N PRO A 72 4.10 -13.06 -2.61
CA PRO A 72 5.34 -13.74 -2.26
C PRO A 72 6.30 -13.85 -3.44
N GLY A 73 7.52 -13.37 -3.25
CA GLY A 73 8.58 -13.43 -4.26
C GLY A 73 8.68 -12.22 -5.18
N GLU A 74 7.75 -11.27 -5.11
CA GLU A 74 7.84 -10.01 -5.84
C GLU A 74 8.83 -9.04 -5.19
N THR A 75 9.51 -8.26 -6.02
CA THR A 75 10.12 -7.01 -5.57
C THR A 75 9.06 -5.92 -5.43
N MET A 76 9.34 -4.85 -4.68
CA MET A 76 8.43 -3.72 -4.53
C MET A 76 8.03 -3.08 -5.88
N GLU A 77 8.99 -2.99 -6.81
CA GLU A 77 8.75 -2.43 -8.14
C GLU A 77 7.87 -3.35 -8.99
N GLN A 78 8.09 -4.69 -8.92
CA GLN A 78 7.25 -5.66 -9.61
C GLN A 78 5.80 -5.61 -9.11
N ALA A 79 5.61 -5.61 -7.78
CA ALA A 79 4.29 -5.46 -7.19
C ALA A 79 3.61 -4.15 -7.62
N LEU A 80 4.35 -3.03 -7.56
CA LEU A 80 3.83 -1.71 -7.95
C LEU A 80 3.36 -1.67 -9.41
N LEU A 81 4.16 -2.18 -10.34
CA LEU A 81 3.82 -2.20 -11.76
C LEU A 81 2.70 -3.18 -12.08
N ARG A 82 2.64 -4.35 -11.39
CA ARG A 82 1.54 -5.30 -11.51
C ARG A 82 0.22 -4.66 -11.06
N GLU A 83 0.17 -4.06 -9.88
CA GLU A 83 -1.03 -3.40 -9.35
C GLU A 83 -1.49 -2.25 -10.26
N ILE A 84 -0.56 -1.43 -10.78
CA ILE A 84 -0.91 -0.39 -11.76
C ILE A 84 -1.54 -1.01 -13.02
N GLY A 85 -0.95 -2.11 -13.54
CA GLY A 85 -1.48 -2.81 -14.71
C GLY A 85 -2.87 -3.42 -14.49
N GLU A 86 -3.09 -4.06 -13.33
CA GLU A 86 -4.34 -4.70 -12.96
C GLU A 86 -5.47 -3.70 -12.68
N GLU A 87 -5.16 -2.63 -11.96
CA GLU A 87 -6.15 -1.65 -11.51
C GLU A 87 -6.41 -0.53 -12.52
N LEU A 88 -5.36 -0.08 -13.23
CA LEU A 88 -5.40 1.12 -14.09
C LEU A 88 -5.15 0.82 -15.58
N GLY A 89 -4.85 -0.45 -15.89
CA GLY A 89 -4.65 -0.94 -17.24
C GLY A 89 -3.22 -0.76 -17.78
N GLU A 90 -2.83 -1.68 -18.65
CA GLU A 90 -1.46 -1.79 -19.22
C GLU A 90 -1.05 -0.63 -20.14
N LYS A 91 -1.99 0.23 -20.54
CA LYS A 91 -1.68 1.38 -21.39
C LYS A 91 -1.14 2.57 -20.61
N LEU A 92 -1.37 2.64 -19.31
CA LEU A 92 -0.79 3.65 -18.44
C LEU A 92 0.70 3.36 -18.23
N ARG A 93 1.56 4.14 -18.83
CA ARG A 93 3.00 3.92 -18.80
C ARG A 93 3.67 4.78 -17.74
N ILE A 94 4.40 4.15 -16.85
CA ILE A 94 5.20 4.82 -15.83
C ILE A 94 6.63 4.99 -16.36
N GLU A 95 7.11 6.23 -16.37
CA GLU A 95 8.48 6.57 -16.82
C GLU A 95 9.47 6.62 -15.67
N LYS A 96 9.00 6.98 -14.48
CA LYS A 96 9.87 7.12 -13.30
C LYS A 96 9.15 6.67 -12.05
N ILE A 97 9.85 5.88 -11.24
CA ILE A 97 9.44 5.44 -9.91
C ILE A 97 10.49 5.92 -8.92
N THR A 98 10.06 6.57 -7.85
CA THR A 98 10.95 7.03 -6.79
C THR A 98 10.33 6.65 -5.44
N PRO A 99 11.02 5.87 -4.58
CA PRO A 99 10.56 5.63 -3.22
C PRO A 99 10.40 6.97 -2.50
N TRP A 100 9.26 7.15 -1.81
CA TRP A 100 8.99 8.41 -1.13
C TRP A 100 8.83 8.25 0.37
N HIS A 101 7.88 7.41 0.83
CA HIS A 101 7.53 7.31 2.24
C HIS A 101 7.03 5.91 2.58
N PHE A 102 6.98 5.59 3.86
CA PHE A 102 6.32 4.40 4.37
C PHE A 102 5.53 4.75 5.64
N ARG A 103 4.44 4.04 5.88
CA ARG A 103 3.64 4.14 7.10
C ARG A 103 2.93 2.81 7.35
N ASP A 104 2.34 2.67 8.53
CA ASP A 104 1.53 1.53 8.88
C ASP A 104 0.24 1.98 9.54
N ASP A 105 -0.77 1.13 9.49
CA ASP A 105 -2.06 1.35 10.13
C ASP A 105 -2.85 0.04 10.20
N THR A 106 -3.84 0.02 11.09
CA THR A 106 -4.82 -1.07 11.18
C THR A 106 -6.14 -0.61 10.59
N ARG A 107 -6.67 -1.37 9.62
CA ARG A 107 -7.89 -1.02 8.88
C ARG A 107 -8.89 -2.16 8.88
N ILE A 108 -10.16 -1.82 8.69
CA ILE A 108 -11.22 -2.78 8.41
C ILE A 108 -11.43 -2.81 6.90
N LYS A 109 -11.14 -3.96 6.28
CA LYS A 109 -11.47 -4.22 4.89
C LYS A 109 -12.88 -4.80 4.79
N THR A 110 -13.70 -4.24 3.92
CA THR A 110 -15.00 -4.79 3.55
C THR A 110 -14.86 -5.55 2.23
N TYR A 111 -15.36 -6.78 2.19
CA TYR A 111 -15.37 -7.63 1.00
C TYR A 111 -16.72 -7.49 0.27
N ALA A 112 -16.75 -7.90 -1.00
CA ALA A 112 -17.96 -7.80 -1.84
C ALA A 112 -19.17 -8.61 -1.29
N ASP A 113 -18.93 -9.64 -0.48
CA ASP A 113 -19.97 -10.41 0.22
C ASP A 113 -20.48 -9.73 1.51
N GLY A 114 -19.92 -8.55 1.84
CA GLY A 114 -20.26 -7.77 3.04
C GLY A 114 -19.49 -8.20 4.30
N SER A 115 -18.67 -9.25 4.25
CA SER A 115 -17.81 -9.64 5.36
C SER A 115 -16.74 -8.58 5.63
N LYS A 116 -16.23 -8.54 6.87
CA LYS A 116 -15.24 -7.56 7.31
C LYS A 116 -14.09 -8.23 8.02
N GLU A 117 -12.88 -7.77 7.73
CA GLU A 117 -11.65 -8.26 8.35
C GLU A 117 -10.82 -7.08 8.85
N GLN A 118 -10.26 -7.20 10.05
CA GLN A 118 -9.28 -6.25 10.57
C GLN A 118 -7.89 -6.66 10.08
N ILE A 119 -7.21 -5.76 9.39
CA ILE A 119 -5.91 -6.03 8.76
C ILE A 119 -4.90 -4.97 9.19
N TYR A 120 -3.72 -5.40 9.63
CA TYR A 120 -2.57 -4.54 9.81
C TYR A 120 -1.87 -4.35 8.47
N MET A 121 -1.75 -3.10 8.03
CA MET A 121 -1.21 -2.74 6.72
C MET A 121 0.06 -1.93 6.86
N ILE A 122 1.11 -2.33 6.13
CA ILE A 122 2.34 -1.56 5.93
C ILE A 122 2.29 -0.99 4.52
N TYR A 123 2.31 0.33 4.39
CA TYR A 123 2.25 1.03 3.12
C TYR A 123 3.64 1.47 2.67
N LEU A 124 4.05 1.04 1.49
CA LEU A 124 5.25 1.49 0.79
C LEU A 124 4.82 2.44 -0.33
N MET A 125 5.15 3.71 -0.23
CA MET A 125 4.65 4.76 -1.09
C MET A 125 5.72 5.22 -2.09
N PHE A 126 5.32 5.38 -3.34
CA PHE A 126 6.21 5.73 -4.44
C PHE A 126 5.66 6.91 -5.23
N ASP A 127 6.51 7.90 -5.50
CA ASP A 127 6.23 8.91 -6.52
C ASP A 127 6.42 8.31 -7.90
N CYS A 128 5.38 8.36 -8.72
CA CYS A 128 5.35 7.79 -10.05
C CYS A 128 5.03 8.87 -11.09
N ILE A 129 5.92 9.06 -12.07
CA ILE A 129 5.65 9.95 -13.20
C ILE A 129 5.15 9.09 -14.37
N SER A 130 3.97 9.40 -14.87
CA SER A 130 3.41 8.72 -16.05
C SER A 130 3.70 9.47 -17.35
N ALA A 131 3.96 8.70 -18.43
CA ALA A 131 4.18 9.21 -19.77
C ALA A 131 2.89 9.68 -20.45
N ASN A 132 1.76 9.14 -20.03
CA ASN A 132 0.45 9.39 -20.62
C ASN A 132 -0.66 9.33 -19.55
N ARG A 133 -1.92 9.49 -19.99
CA ARG A 133 -3.13 9.42 -19.14
C ARG A 133 -4.10 8.33 -19.58
N GLU A 134 -3.60 7.31 -20.28
CA GLU A 134 -4.44 6.24 -20.82
C GLU A 134 -4.77 5.22 -19.72
N VAL A 135 -5.84 5.48 -18.97
CA VAL A 135 -6.30 4.63 -17.88
C VAL A 135 -7.52 3.81 -18.32
N THR A 136 -7.51 2.51 -17.99
CA THR A 136 -8.65 1.61 -18.08
C THR A 136 -8.76 0.89 -16.75
N PHE A 137 -9.59 1.43 -15.84
CA PHE A 137 -9.70 0.88 -14.49
C PHE A 137 -10.62 -0.35 -14.42
N ASN A 138 -10.39 -1.18 -13.42
CA ASN A 138 -11.18 -2.38 -13.13
C ASN A 138 -12.36 -2.08 -12.18
N GLU A 139 -13.04 -3.14 -11.71
CA GLU A 139 -14.23 -3.03 -10.86
C GLU A 139 -13.95 -2.59 -9.40
N GLU A 140 -12.70 -2.40 -9.01
CA GLU A 140 -12.36 -1.83 -7.69
C GLU A 140 -12.69 -0.33 -7.63
N PHE A 141 -12.72 0.31 -8.79
CA PHE A 141 -13.02 1.73 -8.91
C PHE A 141 -14.31 1.96 -9.71
N GLN A 142 -15.02 3.02 -9.36
CA GLN A 142 -16.19 3.49 -10.10
C GLN A 142 -15.91 4.76 -10.93
N GLU A 143 -14.83 5.48 -10.60
CA GLU A 143 -14.45 6.71 -11.28
C GLU A 143 -12.95 6.98 -11.10
N ILE A 144 -12.34 7.70 -12.04
CA ILE A 144 -11.00 8.24 -11.94
C ILE A 144 -10.98 9.73 -12.24
N ALA A 145 -10.02 10.47 -11.68
CA ALA A 145 -9.79 11.87 -11.99
C ALA A 145 -8.31 12.21 -11.97
N TRP A 146 -7.88 13.03 -12.93
CA TRP A 146 -6.62 13.75 -12.89
C TRP A 146 -6.85 15.11 -12.26
N VAL A 147 -6.23 15.37 -11.12
CA VAL A 147 -6.56 16.49 -10.24
C VAL A 147 -5.33 17.35 -9.99
N SER A 148 -5.44 18.65 -10.26
CA SER A 148 -4.40 19.60 -9.92
C SER A 148 -4.31 19.79 -8.39
N PRO A 149 -3.12 20.13 -7.85
CA PRO A 149 -2.91 20.27 -6.41
C PRO A 149 -3.92 21.22 -5.71
N ASP A 150 -4.23 22.34 -6.34
CA ASP A 150 -5.17 23.37 -5.81
C ASP A 150 -6.61 22.86 -5.68
N ARG A 151 -6.97 21.77 -6.38
CA ARG A 151 -8.30 21.18 -6.36
C ARG A 151 -8.42 19.91 -5.52
N LEU A 152 -7.33 19.39 -4.98
CA LEU A 152 -7.35 18.15 -4.16
C LEU A 152 -8.32 18.26 -2.98
N GLY A 153 -8.47 19.45 -2.39
CA GLY A 153 -9.39 19.71 -1.29
C GLY A 153 -10.88 19.60 -1.62
N GLU A 154 -11.24 19.63 -2.91
CA GLU A 154 -12.63 19.49 -3.38
C GLU A 154 -13.13 18.03 -3.36
N TYR A 155 -12.21 17.05 -3.25
CA TYR A 155 -12.51 15.63 -3.30
C TYR A 155 -12.70 15.05 -1.90
N ASP A 156 -13.65 14.13 -1.73
CA ASP A 156 -13.81 13.35 -0.50
C ASP A 156 -12.71 12.29 -0.41
N LEU A 157 -11.50 12.78 -0.12
CA LEU A 157 -10.31 11.93 0.03
C LEU A 157 -10.44 11.09 1.29
N ASN A 158 -10.16 9.78 1.20
CA ASN A 158 -10.00 8.97 2.39
C ASN A 158 -8.86 9.50 3.28
N VAL A 159 -8.90 9.14 4.55
CA VAL A 159 -7.95 9.68 5.55
C VAL A 159 -6.49 9.41 5.19
N ALA A 160 -6.16 8.26 4.60
CA ALA A 160 -4.79 7.91 4.23
C ALA A 160 -4.28 8.74 3.05
N THR A 161 -5.11 8.91 2.02
CA THR A 161 -4.80 9.73 0.84
C THR A 161 -4.70 11.21 1.21
N ARG A 162 -5.62 11.72 2.04
CA ARG A 162 -5.57 13.09 2.55
C ARG A 162 -4.26 13.35 3.30
N GLN A 163 -3.88 12.45 4.21
CA GLN A 163 -2.64 12.58 4.96
C GLN A 163 -1.42 12.56 4.03
N THR A 164 -1.44 11.72 2.99
CA THR A 164 -0.38 11.70 1.97
C THR A 164 -0.18 13.06 1.32
N PHE A 165 -1.24 13.74 0.93
CA PHE A 165 -1.14 15.05 0.31
C PHE A 165 -0.78 16.16 1.30
N ILE A 166 -1.19 16.06 2.56
CA ILE A 166 -0.73 16.94 3.65
C ILE A 166 0.80 16.80 3.83
N ASP A 167 1.29 15.56 3.95
CA ASP A 167 2.73 15.28 4.13
C ASP A 167 3.58 15.74 2.92
N LYS A 168 2.96 15.82 1.75
CA LYS A 168 3.58 16.40 0.54
C LYS A 168 3.48 17.93 0.47
N GLY A 169 2.77 18.57 1.39
CA GLY A 169 2.54 20.01 1.39
C GLY A 169 1.61 20.49 0.27
N LEU A 170 0.66 19.65 -0.15
CA LEU A 170 -0.31 19.91 -1.21
C LEU A 170 -1.73 20.18 -0.69
N LEU A 171 -1.96 19.93 0.59
CA LEU A 171 -3.19 20.22 1.36
C LEU A 171 -2.85 20.91 2.66
#